data_9190565733aeaf782be7587370d5764d
#
_entry.id   9190565733aeaf782be7587370d5764d
#
_cell.length_a   1.000
_cell.length_b   1.000
_cell.length_c   1.000
_cell.angle_alpha   90.00
_cell.angle_beta   90.00
_cell.angle_gamma   90.00
#
_symmetry.space_group_name_H-M   'P 1'
#
loop_
_entity.id
_entity.type
_entity.pdbx_description
1 polymer ?
#
loop_
_entity_poly.entity_id
_entity_poly.type
_entity_poly.pdbx_seq_one_letter_code
_entity_poly.pdbx_strand_id
1 'polypeptide(L)'
;VPHRAHAAALAPRAAARQDSLPTGKLTTCGVCDDGQVKGIILAGGSGTRLHPITLGVSKQLIPVYDKPMVHYPLSTLMLAGIRDILIITTPHDAPFFERLLGDGSQFGITLTFAQQTSPDGLAQAFTIGADFIGADKVALVLGDNLLYGPGLGTQLKRFSDVDGGAIFAYWVGEPQAYGVVEFDAAGKAISLEEKPLEPRSNYAVPGLYFYDNDVVNIARGLEPSSRGEYEITDINRAYLERGALQVEVLRRGTAWLDTGTFDQMTDAADYVRTME
;
A
#
# COMPACT_ATOMS: atom_id res chain seq x y z
N VAL A 1 -20.68 -46.66 33.34
CA VAL A 1 -19.80 -47.61 32.64
C VAL A 1 -18.55 -46.86 32.22
N PRO A 2 -17.35 -47.13 32.75
CA PRO A 2 -16.13 -46.38 32.45
C PRO A 2 -15.44 -46.97 31.22
N HIS A 3 -15.05 -46.10 30.26
CA HIS A 3 -14.17 -46.47 29.17
C HIS A 3 -12.71 -46.35 29.58
N ARG A 4 -12.00 -47.46 29.46
CA ARG A 4 -10.55 -47.62 29.70
C ARG A 4 -9.75 -46.94 28.59
N ALA A 5 -8.76 -46.12 29.02
CA ALA A 5 -7.74 -45.62 28.15
C ALA A 5 -6.64 -46.69 27.94
N HIS A 6 -6.28 -46.95 26.68
CA HIS A 6 -5.09 -47.73 26.33
C HIS A 6 -3.94 -46.81 26.08
N ALA A 7 -2.95 -46.85 26.96
CA ALA A 7 -1.66 -46.24 26.77
C ALA A 7 -0.77 -47.21 25.95
N ALA A 8 -0.36 -46.77 24.75
CA ALA A 8 0.63 -47.48 23.95
C ALA A 8 2.01 -46.81 24.22
N ALA A 9 2.93 -47.60 24.77
CA ALA A 9 4.31 -47.20 25.02
C ALA A 9 5.09 -47.12 23.70
N LEU A 10 5.71 -46.02 23.41
CA LEU A 10 6.66 -45.80 22.32
C LEU A 10 8.08 -46.10 22.84
N ALA A 11 8.76 -47.08 22.24
CA ALA A 11 10.16 -47.43 22.48
C ALA A 11 11.11 -46.37 21.88
N PRO A 12 12.31 -46.18 22.44
CA PRO A 12 13.26 -45.17 21.96
C PRO A 12 13.92 -45.59 20.64
N ARG A 13 13.90 -44.73 19.66
CA ARG A 13 14.64 -44.87 18.40
C ARG A 13 16.08 -44.44 18.58
N ALA A 14 16.97 -45.25 18.02
CA ALA A 14 18.42 -45.16 18.03
C ALA A 14 18.95 -43.83 17.45
N ALA A 15 20.09 -43.39 18.03
CA ALA A 15 20.86 -42.23 17.64
C ALA A 15 21.35 -42.34 16.17
N ALA A 16 21.00 -41.36 15.35
CA ALA A 16 21.56 -41.18 14.01
C ALA A 16 22.90 -40.41 14.12
N ARG A 17 23.90 -40.92 13.41
CA ARG A 17 25.25 -40.37 13.31
C ARG A 17 25.24 -38.94 12.79
N GLN A 18 26.00 -38.07 13.42
CA GLN A 18 26.37 -36.75 12.93
C GLN A 18 27.46 -36.92 11.86
N ASP A 19 27.05 -36.83 10.58
CA ASP A 19 27.99 -36.60 9.52
C ASP A 19 28.25 -35.08 9.41
N SER A 20 29.50 -34.72 9.60
CA SER A 20 30.02 -33.36 9.51
C SER A 20 29.95 -32.89 8.06
N LEU A 21 29.09 -31.88 7.80
CA LEU A 21 29.07 -31.14 6.53
C LEU A 21 30.34 -30.27 6.41
N PRO A 22 30.94 -30.16 5.24
CA PRO A 22 32.10 -29.30 5.02
C PRO A 22 31.72 -27.82 5.14
N THR A 23 32.50 -27.07 5.90
CA THR A 23 32.45 -25.63 6.01
C THR A 23 32.88 -24.99 4.68
N GLY A 24 31.94 -24.90 3.74
CA GLY A 24 32.10 -24.05 2.58
C GLY A 24 32.05 -22.59 3.02
N LYS A 25 33.12 -21.83 2.76
CA LYS A 25 33.10 -20.37 2.85
C LYS A 25 31.94 -19.85 1.98
N LEU A 26 30.92 -19.29 2.64
CA LEU A 26 29.95 -18.44 1.94
C LEU A 26 30.71 -17.24 1.38
N THR A 27 31.02 -17.31 0.09
CA THR A 27 31.41 -16.13 -0.68
C THR A 27 30.20 -15.24 -0.68
N THR A 28 30.26 -14.12 0.04
CA THR A 28 29.31 -13.03 -0.11
C THR A 28 29.41 -12.57 -1.56
N CYS A 29 28.48 -13.04 -2.37
CA CYS A 29 28.19 -12.43 -3.65
C CYS A 29 27.84 -10.99 -3.32
N GLY A 30 28.64 -10.04 -3.80
CA GLY A 30 28.29 -8.63 -3.71
C GLY A 30 26.91 -8.48 -4.32
N VAL A 31 25.90 -8.25 -3.49
CA VAL A 31 24.59 -7.82 -3.94
C VAL A 31 24.85 -6.49 -4.64
N CYS A 32 24.74 -6.49 -5.96
CA CYS A 32 24.50 -5.24 -6.67
C CYS A 32 23.30 -4.63 -5.98
N ASP A 33 23.47 -3.43 -5.49
CA ASP A 33 22.41 -2.60 -4.91
C ASP A 33 21.48 -2.18 -6.06
N ASP A 34 20.70 -3.17 -6.55
CA ASP A 34 19.60 -2.92 -7.47
C ASP A 34 18.53 -2.22 -6.64
N GLY A 35 18.44 -0.91 -6.78
CA GLY A 35 17.66 0.05 -6.01
C GLY A 35 16.45 -0.56 -5.31
N GLN A 36 16.52 -0.64 -3.99
CA GLN A 36 15.47 -1.22 -3.17
C GLN A 36 14.21 -0.35 -3.26
N VAL A 37 13.03 -0.94 -3.43
CA VAL A 37 11.79 -0.18 -3.35
C VAL A 37 11.41 -0.02 -1.88
N LYS A 38 11.28 1.22 -1.43
CA LYS A 38 10.74 1.56 -0.12
C LYS A 38 9.24 1.75 -0.17
N GLY A 39 8.57 1.54 0.95
CA GLY A 39 7.12 1.72 1.07
C GLY A 39 6.77 2.98 1.85
N ILE A 40 5.69 3.65 1.44
CA ILE A 40 5.04 4.69 2.25
C ILE A 40 3.58 4.30 2.43
N ILE A 41 3.08 4.36 3.66
CA ILE A 41 1.65 4.32 3.97
C ILE A 41 1.25 5.71 4.43
N LEU A 42 0.37 6.37 3.67
CA LEU A 42 -0.19 7.64 4.09
C LEU A 42 -1.48 7.39 4.88
N ALA A 43 -1.40 7.55 6.18
CA ALA A 43 -2.46 7.31 7.15
C ALA A 43 -2.90 8.61 7.87
N GLY A 44 -2.85 9.71 7.15
CA GLY A 44 -3.33 11.01 7.59
C GLY A 44 -4.80 11.26 7.18
N GLY A 45 -5.28 12.44 7.53
CA GLY A 45 -6.62 12.91 7.16
C GLY A 45 -7.62 12.86 8.32
N SER A 46 -8.60 13.77 8.28
CA SER A 46 -9.58 14.00 9.37
C SER A 46 -10.69 12.94 9.44
N GLY A 47 -10.89 12.14 8.39
CA GLY A 47 -11.93 11.10 8.35
C GLY A 47 -13.36 11.62 8.58
N THR A 48 -13.66 12.88 8.26
CA THR A 48 -14.93 13.57 8.63
C THR A 48 -16.20 12.84 8.17
N ARG A 49 -16.11 12.09 7.08
CA ARG A 49 -17.24 11.28 6.57
C ARG A 49 -17.64 10.13 7.51
N LEU A 50 -16.77 9.77 8.46
CA LEU A 50 -17.01 8.73 9.47
C LEU A 50 -17.25 9.30 10.86
N HIS A 51 -17.59 10.61 10.98
CA HIS A 51 -18.03 11.16 12.26
C HIS A 51 -19.32 10.46 12.73
N PRO A 52 -19.45 10.21 14.04
CA PRO A 52 -18.58 10.70 15.13
C PRO A 52 -17.40 9.78 15.49
N ILE A 53 -17.24 8.61 14.87
CA ILE A 53 -16.21 7.62 15.25
C ILE A 53 -14.82 8.25 15.17
N THR A 54 -14.54 8.95 14.07
CA THR A 54 -13.22 9.56 13.81
C THR A 54 -12.96 10.85 14.61
N LEU A 55 -13.83 11.23 15.51
CA LEU A 55 -13.52 12.21 16.56
C LEU A 55 -12.63 11.61 17.67
N GLY A 56 -12.71 10.31 17.88
CA GLY A 56 -12.00 9.62 18.95
C GLY A 56 -10.89 8.68 18.50
N VAL A 57 -10.84 8.33 17.22
CA VAL A 57 -9.85 7.38 16.67
C VAL A 57 -9.55 7.69 15.21
N SER A 58 -8.28 7.56 14.81
CA SER A 58 -7.91 7.63 13.40
C SER A 58 -8.68 6.61 12.57
N LYS A 59 -9.14 7.00 11.37
CA LYS A 59 -9.86 6.11 10.43
C LYS A 59 -9.13 4.79 10.22
N GLN A 60 -7.84 4.84 10.02
CA GLN A 60 -7.02 3.67 9.70
C GLN A 60 -6.78 2.72 10.89
N LEU A 61 -7.18 3.14 12.09
CA LEU A 61 -7.17 2.30 13.30
C LEU A 61 -8.52 1.63 13.57
N ILE A 62 -9.58 2.02 12.84
CA ILE A 62 -10.89 1.36 12.93
C ILE A 62 -10.75 -0.05 12.38
N PRO A 63 -11.30 -1.07 13.07
CA PRO A 63 -11.23 -2.44 12.57
C PRO A 63 -12.08 -2.61 11.30
N VAL A 64 -11.53 -3.36 10.34
CA VAL A 64 -12.24 -3.93 9.21
C VAL A 64 -12.24 -5.43 9.42
N TYR A 65 -13.35 -5.98 9.85
CA TYR A 65 -13.54 -7.33 10.32
C TYR A 65 -12.69 -7.65 11.58
N ASP A 66 -11.54 -8.32 11.45
CA ASP A 66 -10.76 -8.87 12.56
C ASP A 66 -9.50 -8.06 12.93
N LYS A 67 -9.12 -7.07 12.12
CA LYS A 67 -7.89 -6.29 12.33
C LYS A 67 -8.05 -4.81 11.94
N PRO A 68 -7.28 -3.90 12.54
CA PRO A 68 -7.26 -2.49 12.15
C PRO A 68 -6.97 -2.32 10.66
N MET A 69 -7.63 -1.35 10.05
CA MET A 69 -7.59 -1.06 8.62
C MET A 69 -6.17 -0.96 8.07
N VAL A 70 -5.24 -0.33 8.79
CA VAL A 70 -3.84 -0.12 8.37
C VAL A 70 -3.08 -1.41 8.04
N HIS A 71 -3.51 -2.57 8.56
CA HIS A 71 -2.87 -3.85 8.27
C HIS A 71 -3.07 -4.30 6.81
N TYR A 72 -4.12 -3.86 6.14
CA TYR A 72 -4.38 -4.21 4.74
C TYR A 72 -3.39 -3.54 3.78
N PRO A 73 -3.22 -2.20 3.78
CA PRO A 73 -2.17 -1.57 2.98
C PRO A 73 -0.76 -2.02 3.38
N LEU A 74 -0.50 -2.30 4.67
CA LEU A 74 0.75 -2.90 5.11
C LEU A 74 0.98 -4.26 4.44
N SER A 75 -0.02 -5.14 4.44
CA SER A 75 0.04 -6.43 3.74
C SER A 75 0.25 -6.26 2.24
N THR A 76 -0.35 -5.25 1.61
CA THR A 76 -0.19 -4.97 0.18
C THR A 76 1.27 -4.66 -0.15
N LEU A 77 1.94 -3.80 0.62
CA LEU A 77 3.37 -3.52 0.45
C LEU A 77 4.23 -4.77 0.71
N MET A 78 3.91 -5.54 1.74
CA MET A 78 4.62 -6.80 2.04
C MET A 78 4.48 -7.82 0.91
N LEU A 79 3.31 -7.94 0.28
CA LEU A 79 3.05 -8.78 -0.89
C LEU A 79 3.85 -8.32 -2.11
N ALA A 80 4.07 -7.01 -2.27
CA ALA A 80 4.96 -6.46 -3.29
C ALA A 80 6.45 -6.78 -3.04
N GLY A 81 6.79 -7.31 -1.85
CA GLY A 81 8.16 -7.63 -1.47
C GLY A 81 8.85 -6.52 -0.66
N ILE A 82 8.17 -5.42 -0.40
CA ILE A 82 8.71 -4.25 0.30
C ILE A 82 8.82 -4.57 1.79
N ARG A 83 9.95 -4.18 2.40
CA ARG A 83 10.26 -4.49 3.80
C ARG A 83 10.65 -3.28 4.63
N ASP A 84 11.02 -2.17 3.99
CA ASP A 84 11.35 -0.91 4.63
C ASP A 84 10.21 0.07 4.35
N ILE A 85 9.45 0.45 5.39
CA ILE A 85 8.15 1.13 5.24
C ILE A 85 8.06 2.32 6.19
N LEU A 86 7.69 3.47 5.63
CA LEU A 86 7.38 4.69 6.37
C LEU A 86 5.86 4.82 6.55
N ILE A 87 5.42 4.99 7.79
CA ILE A 87 4.04 5.35 8.11
C ILE A 87 3.96 6.86 8.32
N ILE A 88 3.19 7.56 7.49
CA ILE A 88 2.95 8.99 7.64
C ILE A 88 1.56 9.19 8.21
N THR A 89 1.46 9.81 9.38
CA THR A 89 0.20 10.01 10.11
C THR A 89 0.12 11.44 10.67
N THR A 90 -1.01 11.78 11.30
CA THR A 90 -1.13 13.05 12.00
C THR A 90 -0.30 13.04 13.30
N PRO A 91 0.16 14.19 13.80
CA PRO A 91 0.84 14.27 15.10
C PRO A 91 0.00 13.71 16.26
N HIS A 92 -1.31 13.87 16.20
CA HIS A 92 -2.25 13.37 17.21
C HIS A 92 -2.31 11.83 17.24
N ASP A 93 -2.29 11.22 16.07
CA ASP A 93 -2.49 9.77 15.93
C ASP A 93 -1.20 8.95 16.00
N ALA A 94 -0.04 9.57 15.78
CA ALA A 94 1.26 8.90 15.73
C ALA A 94 1.51 7.93 16.90
N PRO A 95 1.26 8.29 18.19
CA PRO A 95 1.49 7.38 19.31
C PRO A 95 0.63 6.10 19.27
N PHE A 96 -0.54 6.16 18.63
CA PHE A 96 -1.42 4.99 18.52
C PHE A 96 -0.91 4.01 17.45
N PHE A 97 -0.41 4.55 16.32
CA PHE A 97 0.22 3.73 15.26
C PHE A 97 1.51 3.08 15.76
N GLU A 98 2.38 3.84 16.43
CA GLU A 98 3.62 3.33 17.02
C GLU A 98 3.34 2.22 18.04
N ARG A 99 2.33 2.38 18.90
CA ARG A 99 1.93 1.36 19.87
C ARG A 99 1.34 0.12 19.20
N LEU A 100 0.58 0.28 18.10
CA LEU A 100 -0.05 -0.84 17.40
C LEU A 100 0.95 -1.65 16.60
N LEU A 101 1.83 -0.97 15.87
CA LEU A 101 2.68 -1.58 14.85
C LEU A 101 4.12 -1.84 15.32
N GLY A 102 4.56 -1.17 16.40
CA GLY A 102 5.95 -1.27 16.88
C GLY A 102 6.95 -0.86 15.81
N ASP A 103 8.11 -1.50 15.84
CA ASP A 103 9.18 -1.33 14.84
C ASP A 103 9.03 -2.22 13.60
N GLY A 104 7.97 -3.01 13.52
CA GLY A 104 7.68 -3.93 12.42
C GLY A 104 8.38 -5.28 12.49
N SER A 105 9.28 -5.50 13.44
CA SER A 105 10.08 -6.74 13.55
C SER A 105 9.22 -8.00 13.66
N GLN A 106 8.06 -7.91 14.33
CA GLN A 106 7.08 -9.00 14.45
C GLN A 106 6.48 -9.44 13.10
N PHE A 107 6.55 -8.58 12.08
CA PHE A 107 6.08 -8.84 10.71
C PHE A 107 7.24 -9.14 9.74
N GLY A 108 8.50 -9.10 10.22
CA GLY A 108 9.70 -9.27 9.38
C GLY A 108 9.94 -8.07 8.44
N ILE A 109 9.59 -6.85 8.88
CA ILE A 109 9.78 -5.59 8.19
C ILE A 109 10.41 -4.56 9.14
N THR A 110 10.81 -3.42 8.59
CA THR A 110 11.25 -2.24 9.37
C THR A 110 10.21 -1.14 9.18
N LEU A 111 9.70 -0.61 10.28
CA LEU A 111 8.77 0.52 10.28
C LEU A 111 9.45 1.78 10.81
N THR A 112 9.27 2.87 10.07
CA THR A 112 9.64 4.23 10.47
C THR A 112 8.37 5.07 10.48
N PHE A 113 8.33 6.11 11.30
CA PHE A 113 7.16 6.97 11.44
C PHE A 113 7.51 8.42 11.14
N ALA A 114 6.61 9.12 10.43
CA ALA A 114 6.68 10.56 10.18
C ALA A 114 5.31 11.20 10.36
N GLN A 115 5.30 12.52 10.48
CA GLN A 115 4.08 13.26 10.75
C GLN A 115 3.76 14.23 9.61
N GLN A 116 2.53 14.19 9.14
CA GLN A 116 1.92 15.20 8.29
C GLN A 116 1.12 16.16 9.19
N THR A 117 1.62 17.36 9.38
CA THR A 117 1.01 18.34 10.30
C THR A 117 -0.23 19.02 9.74
N SER A 118 -0.34 19.08 8.40
CA SER A 118 -1.48 19.63 7.68
C SER A 118 -1.85 18.70 6.52
N PRO A 119 -3.15 18.41 6.28
CA PRO A 119 -3.60 17.51 5.22
C PRO A 119 -3.60 18.20 3.84
N ASP A 120 -2.45 18.69 3.40
CA ASP A 120 -2.30 19.52 2.21
C ASP A 120 -2.27 18.72 0.90
N GLY A 121 -2.57 17.43 0.95
CA GLY A 121 -2.66 16.56 -0.23
C GLY A 121 -1.77 15.32 -0.18
N LEU A 122 -2.03 14.37 -1.10
CA LEU A 122 -1.37 13.06 -1.11
C LEU A 122 0.08 13.14 -1.57
N ALA A 123 0.40 14.05 -2.50
CA ALA A 123 1.75 14.21 -3.04
C ALA A 123 2.76 14.66 -1.98
N GLN A 124 2.29 15.28 -0.89
CA GLN A 124 3.14 15.70 0.22
C GLN A 124 3.86 14.52 0.90
N ALA A 125 3.35 13.30 0.75
CA ALA A 125 4.00 12.10 1.27
C ALA A 125 5.45 11.94 0.77
N PHE A 126 5.74 12.35 -0.47
CA PHE A 126 7.08 12.24 -1.05
C PHE A 126 8.04 13.33 -0.55
N THR A 127 7.53 14.50 -0.21
CA THR A 127 8.36 15.58 0.37
C THR A 127 8.63 15.31 1.85
N ILE A 128 7.65 14.80 2.61
CA ILE A 128 7.83 14.38 4.00
C ILE A 128 8.77 13.18 4.08
N GLY A 129 8.60 12.21 3.19
CA GLY A 129 9.39 10.99 3.14
C GLY A 129 10.73 11.11 2.41
N ALA A 130 11.15 12.31 1.95
CA ALA A 130 12.30 12.46 1.07
C ALA A 130 13.60 11.88 1.64
N ASP A 131 13.89 12.13 2.92
CA ASP A 131 15.08 11.60 3.58
C ASP A 131 15.00 10.07 3.76
N PHE A 132 13.81 9.55 4.02
CA PHE A 132 13.58 8.10 4.10
C PHE A 132 13.75 7.44 2.73
N ILE A 133 13.19 8.02 1.67
CA ILE A 133 13.31 7.52 0.29
C ILE A 133 14.79 7.51 -0.12
N GLY A 134 15.52 8.61 0.14
CA GLY A 134 16.91 8.75 -0.28
C GLY A 134 17.06 8.69 -1.79
N ALA A 135 17.83 7.71 -2.30
CA ALA A 135 18.03 7.46 -3.73
C ALA A 135 17.18 6.29 -4.27
N ASP A 136 16.37 5.67 -3.41
CA ASP A 136 15.61 4.47 -3.76
C ASP A 136 14.32 4.80 -4.52
N LYS A 137 13.74 3.77 -5.15
CA LYS A 137 12.39 3.80 -5.69
C LYS A 137 11.38 3.74 -4.54
N VAL A 138 10.14 4.12 -4.79
CA VAL A 138 9.14 4.18 -3.73
C VAL A 138 7.77 3.70 -4.20
N ALA A 139 7.10 2.93 -3.35
CA ALA A 139 5.67 2.64 -3.46
C ALA A 139 4.90 3.44 -2.41
N LEU A 140 3.82 4.07 -2.80
CA LEU A 140 2.88 4.73 -1.90
C LEU A 140 1.56 3.96 -1.91
N VAL A 141 1.03 3.67 -0.72
CA VAL A 141 -0.34 3.16 -0.56
C VAL A 141 -1.11 4.04 0.42
N LEU A 142 -2.38 4.29 0.11
CA LEU A 142 -3.25 5.01 1.03
C LEU A 142 -3.71 4.08 2.15
N GLY A 143 -3.69 4.57 3.37
CA GLY A 143 -3.96 3.80 4.59
C GLY A 143 -5.39 3.28 4.72
N ASP A 144 -6.28 3.71 3.84
CA ASP A 144 -7.69 3.33 3.79
C ASP A 144 -8.08 2.55 2.52
N ASN A 145 -7.10 2.16 1.70
CA ASN A 145 -7.32 1.36 0.50
C ASN A 145 -7.02 -0.12 0.76
N LEU A 146 -8.02 -0.95 0.62
CA LEU A 146 -7.91 -2.40 0.72
C LEU A 146 -7.89 -3.00 -0.68
N LEU A 147 -6.84 -3.76 -0.98
CA LEU A 147 -6.70 -4.50 -2.22
C LEU A 147 -6.65 -6.00 -1.93
N TYR A 148 -7.52 -6.74 -2.57
CA TYR A 148 -7.65 -8.19 -2.40
C TYR A 148 -7.78 -8.88 -3.77
N GLY A 149 -7.03 -9.94 -4.00
CA GLY A 149 -7.17 -10.68 -5.25
C GLY A 149 -6.14 -11.78 -5.46
N PRO A 150 -6.50 -12.81 -6.24
CA PRO A 150 -5.61 -13.91 -6.53
C PRO A 150 -4.40 -13.41 -7.36
N GLY A 151 -3.20 -13.75 -6.89
CA GLY A 151 -1.97 -13.39 -7.59
C GLY A 151 -1.56 -11.91 -7.46
N LEU A 152 -2.22 -11.12 -6.62
CA LEU A 152 -1.91 -9.70 -6.41
C LEU A 152 -0.42 -9.50 -6.10
N GLY A 153 0.15 -10.27 -5.18
CA GLY A 153 1.56 -10.15 -4.82
C GLY A 153 2.52 -10.38 -6.01
N THR A 154 2.21 -11.34 -6.88
CA THR A 154 3.01 -11.60 -8.10
C THR A 154 2.88 -10.43 -9.08
N GLN A 155 1.70 -9.85 -9.20
CA GLN A 155 1.46 -8.67 -10.03
C GLN A 155 2.24 -7.46 -9.51
N LEU A 156 2.17 -7.18 -8.21
CA LEU A 156 2.83 -6.04 -7.59
C LEU A 156 4.37 -6.12 -7.64
N LYS A 157 4.94 -7.30 -7.47
CA LYS A 157 6.40 -7.51 -7.57
C LYS A 157 7.00 -7.13 -8.92
N ARG A 158 6.21 -7.04 -9.98
CA ARG A 158 6.67 -6.61 -11.30
C ARG A 158 7.09 -5.14 -11.33
N PHE A 159 6.62 -4.36 -10.35
CA PHE A 159 6.92 -2.93 -10.23
C PHE A 159 8.08 -2.64 -9.26
N SER A 160 8.77 -3.68 -8.77
CA SER A 160 9.96 -3.50 -7.91
C SER A 160 11.12 -2.81 -8.63
N ASP A 161 11.10 -2.80 -9.97
CA ASP A 161 12.12 -2.12 -10.79
C ASP A 161 11.46 -1.12 -11.77
N VAL A 162 10.47 -0.36 -11.27
CA VAL A 162 9.80 0.65 -12.09
C VAL A 162 10.77 1.72 -12.56
N ASP A 163 10.68 2.08 -13.84
CA ASP A 163 11.35 3.23 -14.46
C ASP A 163 10.24 4.23 -14.84
N GLY A 164 10.23 5.39 -14.20
CA GLY A 164 9.11 6.32 -14.22
C GLY A 164 8.05 6.01 -13.15
N GLY A 165 6.77 6.13 -13.52
CA GLY A 165 5.62 5.86 -12.66
C GLY A 165 4.81 4.64 -13.09
N ALA A 166 4.24 3.93 -12.14
CA ALA A 166 3.25 2.89 -12.39
C ALA A 166 2.05 3.05 -11.46
N ILE A 167 0.88 3.08 -12.05
CA ILE A 167 -0.42 3.19 -11.36
C ILE A 167 -1.35 2.09 -11.82
N PHE A 168 -2.45 1.94 -11.08
CA PHE A 168 -3.47 0.96 -11.41
C PHE A 168 -4.76 1.64 -11.85
N ALA A 169 -5.54 0.95 -12.65
CA ALA A 169 -6.87 1.37 -13.05
C ALA A 169 -7.89 0.30 -12.65
N TYR A 170 -9.00 0.72 -12.06
CA TYR A 170 -10.08 -0.15 -11.62
C TYR A 170 -11.41 0.39 -12.13
N TRP A 171 -12.21 -0.46 -12.76
CA TRP A 171 -13.50 -0.05 -13.30
C TRP A 171 -14.52 0.13 -12.17
N VAL A 172 -15.14 1.30 -12.09
CA VAL A 172 -16.17 1.66 -11.10
C VAL A 172 -17.41 2.23 -11.76
N GLY A 173 -18.56 2.12 -11.10
CA GLY A 173 -19.81 2.71 -11.60
C GLY A 173 -19.86 4.24 -11.47
N GLU A 174 -19.24 4.78 -10.42
CA GLU A 174 -19.24 6.21 -10.08
C GLU A 174 -17.81 6.74 -9.91
N PRO A 175 -17.14 7.13 -11.01
CA PRO A 175 -15.73 7.52 -10.97
C PRO A 175 -15.46 8.92 -10.43
N GLN A 176 -16.48 9.78 -10.26
CA GLN A 176 -16.34 11.21 -9.91
C GLN A 176 -15.64 11.47 -8.57
N ALA A 177 -15.58 10.44 -7.69
CA ALA A 177 -14.94 10.55 -6.38
C ALA A 177 -13.42 10.35 -6.41
N TYR A 178 -12.86 9.95 -7.54
CA TYR A 178 -11.49 9.45 -7.69
C TYR A 178 -10.71 10.19 -8.78
N GLY A 179 -9.40 9.98 -8.81
CA GLY A 179 -8.63 10.22 -10.01
C GLY A 179 -9.09 9.27 -11.13
N VAL A 180 -9.30 9.78 -12.33
CA VAL A 180 -9.83 9.01 -13.47
C VAL A 180 -8.81 8.98 -14.59
N VAL A 181 -8.54 7.79 -15.12
CA VAL A 181 -7.68 7.59 -16.30
C VAL A 181 -8.50 7.28 -17.54
N GLU A 182 -8.18 7.95 -18.64
CA GLU A 182 -8.76 7.69 -19.95
C GLU A 182 -7.77 6.92 -20.82
N PHE A 183 -8.28 5.96 -21.58
CA PHE A 183 -7.48 5.16 -22.50
C PHE A 183 -7.90 5.40 -23.94
N ASP A 184 -6.94 5.34 -24.86
CA ASP A 184 -7.22 5.27 -26.30
C ASP A 184 -7.69 3.88 -26.75
N ALA A 185 -8.00 3.74 -28.02
CA ALA A 185 -8.45 2.48 -28.62
C ALA A 185 -7.38 1.36 -28.55
N ALA A 186 -6.11 1.70 -28.36
CA ALA A 186 -5.01 0.76 -28.21
C ALA A 186 -4.76 0.37 -26.73
N GLY A 187 -5.52 0.95 -25.79
CA GLY A 187 -5.37 0.71 -24.35
C GLY A 187 -4.24 1.51 -23.71
N LYS A 188 -3.73 2.55 -24.38
CA LYS A 188 -2.73 3.45 -23.82
C LYS A 188 -3.45 4.58 -23.05
N ALA A 189 -2.97 4.90 -21.84
CA ALA A 189 -3.46 6.05 -21.09
C ALA A 189 -3.14 7.36 -21.84
N ILE A 190 -4.15 8.23 -21.97
CA ILE A 190 -4.06 9.51 -22.71
C ILE A 190 -4.38 10.70 -21.85
N SER A 191 -5.15 10.54 -20.78
CA SER A 191 -5.45 11.62 -19.85
C SER A 191 -5.64 11.11 -18.41
N LEU A 192 -5.45 12.01 -17.45
CA LEU A 192 -5.70 11.82 -16.03
C LEU A 192 -6.35 13.06 -15.45
N GLU A 193 -7.48 12.89 -14.79
CA GLU A 193 -8.23 13.99 -14.16
C GLU A 193 -8.56 13.64 -12.71
N GLU A 194 -8.33 14.59 -11.79
CA GLU A 194 -8.70 14.45 -10.39
C GLU A 194 -10.15 14.83 -10.18
N LYS A 195 -10.95 13.88 -9.70
CA LYS A 195 -12.38 14.06 -9.35
C LYS A 195 -13.18 14.87 -10.38
N PRO A 196 -13.18 14.46 -11.64
CA PRO A 196 -13.86 15.19 -12.70
C PRO A 196 -15.37 15.21 -12.47
N LEU A 197 -16.02 16.35 -12.73
CA LEU A 197 -17.47 16.45 -12.70
C LEU A 197 -18.12 15.61 -13.80
N GLU A 198 -17.49 15.59 -14.98
CA GLU A 198 -17.90 14.80 -16.14
C GLU A 198 -16.76 13.86 -16.54
N PRO A 199 -16.67 12.67 -15.92
CA PRO A 199 -15.58 11.74 -16.18
C PRO A 199 -15.63 11.16 -17.59
N ARG A 200 -14.47 11.12 -18.26
CA ARG A 200 -14.34 10.59 -19.63
C ARG A 200 -14.23 9.07 -19.67
N SER A 201 -14.04 8.45 -18.53
CA SER A 201 -13.97 7.00 -18.39
C SER A 201 -14.47 6.53 -17.02
N ASN A 202 -14.71 5.23 -16.90
CA ASN A 202 -15.05 4.60 -15.62
C ASN A 202 -13.84 4.00 -14.90
N TYR A 203 -12.62 4.25 -15.37
CA TYR A 203 -11.42 3.72 -14.75
C TYR A 203 -10.89 4.68 -13.69
N ALA A 204 -11.21 4.35 -12.42
CA ALA A 204 -10.67 5.04 -11.26
C ALA A 204 -9.25 4.56 -10.94
N VAL A 205 -8.44 5.44 -10.38
CA VAL A 205 -7.07 5.13 -9.92
C VAL A 205 -7.10 4.80 -8.43
N PRO A 206 -6.88 3.53 -8.05
CA PRO A 206 -6.73 3.14 -6.66
C PRO A 206 -5.53 3.80 -5.99
N GLY A 207 -5.60 3.94 -4.67
CA GLY A 207 -4.55 4.55 -3.87
C GLY A 207 -3.32 3.66 -3.69
N LEU A 208 -2.75 3.16 -4.77
CA LEU A 208 -1.50 2.39 -4.82
C LEU A 208 -0.67 2.83 -6.03
N TYR A 209 0.54 3.27 -5.77
CA TYR A 209 1.42 3.91 -6.74
C TYR A 209 2.84 3.40 -6.58
N PHE A 210 3.58 3.27 -7.69
CA PHE A 210 5.00 2.96 -7.70
C PHE A 210 5.72 4.00 -8.55
N TYR A 211 6.84 4.51 -8.05
CA TYR A 211 7.60 5.54 -8.74
C TYR A 211 9.10 5.30 -8.60
N ASP A 212 9.83 5.76 -9.62
CA ASP A 212 11.27 5.97 -9.49
C ASP A 212 11.58 7.13 -8.53
N ASN A 213 12.85 7.41 -8.31
CA ASN A 213 13.28 8.43 -7.36
C ASN A 213 12.93 9.86 -7.79
N ASP A 214 12.67 10.11 -9.09
CA ASP A 214 12.36 11.47 -9.58
C ASP A 214 11.04 12.01 -9.03
N VAL A 215 10.19 11.13 -8.50
CA VAL A 215 8.93 11.53 -7.83
C VAL A 215 9.15 12.58 -6.74
N VAL A 216 10.26 12.54 -6.02
CA VAL A 216 10.57 13.53 -4.95
C VAL A 216 10.75 14.92 -5.55
N ASN A 217 11.43 15.01 -6.70
CA ASN A 217 11.63 16.26 -7.40
C ASN A 217 10.33 16.78 -8.02
N ILE A 218 9.54 15.89 -8.61
CA ILE A 218 8.22 16.24 -9.15
C ILE A 218 7.33 16.78 -8.03
N ALA A 219 7.24 16.07 -6.89
CA ALA A 219 6.42 16.49 -5.77
C ALA A 219 6.82 17.86 -5.19
N ARG A 220 8.13 18.17 -5.13
CA ARG A 220 8.62 19.48 -4.71
C ARG A 220 8.28 20.62 -5.66
N GLY A 221 8.07 20.31 -6.94
CA GLY A 221 7.72 21.29 -7.98
C GLY A 221 6.22 21.49 -8.18
N LEU A 222 5.35 20.79 -7.44
CA LEU A 222 3.92 20.96 -7.58
C LEU A 222 3.43 22.25 -6.96
N GLU A 223 2.39 22.82 -7.57
CA GLU A 223 1.59 23.90 -7.00
C GLU A 223 0.26 23.31 -6.47
N PRO A 224 -0.32 23.87 -5.41
CA PRO A 224 -1.63 23.43 -4.92
C PRO A 224 -2.72 23.59 -5.99
N SER A 225 -3.59 22.62 -6.10
CA SER A 225 -4.76 22.66 -6.98
C SER A 225 -5.76 23.73 -6.54
N SER A 226 -6.83 23.94 -7.32
CA SER A 226 -7.94 24.81 -6.94
C SER A 226 -8.64 24.39 -5.62
N ARG A 227 -8.38 23.16 -5.17
CA ARG A 227 -8.85 22.63 -3.87
C ARG A 227 -7.88 22.95 -2.71
N GLY A 228 -6.72 23.55 -3.00
CA GLY A 228 -5.66 23.81 -2.04
C GLY A 228 -4.83 22.58 -1.68
N GLU A 229 -4.89 21.50 -2.48
CA GLU A 229 -4.20 20.25 -2.23
C GLU A 229 -3.09 19.99 -3.27
N TYR A 230 -1.97 19.41 -2.83
CA TYR A 230 -0.95 18.85 -3.72
C TYR A 230 -1.41 17.49 -4.21
N GLU A 231 -1.93 17.47 -5.44
CA GLU A 231 -2.61 16.30 -5.99
C GLU A 231 -1.62 15.23 -6.47
N ILE A 232 -1.88 13.99 -6.10
CA ILE A 232 -1.10 12.87 -6.65
C ILE A 232 -1.36 12.68 -8.15
N THR A 233 -2.52 13.08 -8.61
CA THR A 233 -2.88 13.06 -10.04
C THR A 233 -1.97 13.96 -10.87
N ASP A 234 -1.45 15.06 -10.30
CA ASP A 234 -0.48 15.92 -11.00
C ASP A 234 0.90 15.26 -11.13
N ILE A 235 1.33 14.47 -10.13
CA ILE A 235 2.50 13.60 -10.28
C ILE A 235 2.30 12.61 -11.43
N ASN A 236 1.17 11.92 -11.45
CA ASN A 236 0.86 10.95 -12.49
C ASN A 236 0.81 11.61 -13.87
N ARG A 237 0.26 12.82 -13.96
CA ARG A 237 0.23 13.61 -15.20
C ARG A 237 1.63 13.98 -15.67
N ALA A 238 2.52 14.39 -14.76
CA ALA A 238 3.91 14.70 -15.11
C ALA A 238 4.63 13.48 -15.71
N TYR A 239 4.43 12.28 -15.17
CA TYR A 239 4.96 11.05 -15.77
C TYR A 239 4.27 10.70 -17.09
N LEU A 240 2.95 10.91 -17.22
CA LEU A 240 2.22 10.66 -18.47
C LEU A 240 2.75 11.54 -19.61
N GLU A 241 2.94 12.83 -19.37
CA GLU A 241 3.45 13.80 -20.33
C GLU A 241 4.88 13.48 -20.79
N ARG A 242 5.70 12.92 -19.91
CA ARG A 242 7.05 12.43 -20.22
C ARG A 242 7.04 11.08 -20.97
N GLY A 243 5.87 10.44 -21.11
CA GLY A 243 5.76 9.10 -21.69
C GLY A 243 6.32 7.99 -20.78
N ALA A 244 6.49 8.28 -19.49
CA ALA A 244 7.08 7.41 -18.48
C ALA A 244 6.05 6.89 -17.46
N LEU A 245 4.75 6.92 -17.77
CA LEU A 245 3.70 6.37 -16.93
C LEU A 245 3.20 5.03 -17.47
N GLN A 246 3.28 3.99 -16.64
CA GLN A 246 2.62 2.70 -16.87
C GLN A 246 1.26 2.69 -16.14
N VAL A 247 0.22 2.25 -16.84
CA VAL A 247 -1.10 2.06 -16.20
C VAL A 247 -1.52 0.61 -16.38
N GLU A 248 -1.68 -0.12 -15.28
CA GLU A 248 -2.13 -1.51 -15.30
C GLU A 248 -3.58 -1.61 -14.84
N VAL A 249 -4.44 -2.16 -15.70
CA VAL A 249 -5.83 -2.44 -15.34
C VAL A 249 -5.87 -3.65 -14.40
N LEU A 250 -6.42 -3.46 -13.20
CA LEU A 250 -6.60 -4.54 -12.23
C LEU A 250 -7.53 -5.62 -12.79
N ARG A 251 -7.11 -6.88 -12.66
CA ARG A 251 -7.80 -8.01 -13.27
C ARG A 251 -9.13 -8.30 -12.61
N ARG A 252 -10.03 -8.90 -13.36
CA ARG A 252 -11.26 -9.46 -12.81
C ARG A 252 -10.94 -10.45 -11.68
N GLY A 253 -11.62 -10.30 -10.55
CA GLY A 253 -11.36 -11.06 -9.32
C GLY A 253 -10.49 -10.32 -8.31
N THR A 254 -9.91 -9.17 -8.69
CA THR A 254 -9.35 -8.24 -7.72
C THR A 254 -10.48 -7.37 -7.18
N ALA A 255 -10.56 -7.24 -5.86
CA ALA A 255 -11.39 -6.27 -5.18
C ALA A 255 -10.52 -5.08 -4.74
N TRP A 256 -10.98 -3.90 -5.04
CA TRP A 256 -10.53 -2.65 -4.44
C TRP A 256 -11.67 -2.09 -3.60
N LEU A 257 -11.43 -1.96 -2.30
CA LEU A 257 -12.43 -1.53 -1.32
C LEU A 257 -11.94 -0.20 -0.74
N ASP A 258 -12.67 0.86 -1.07
CA ASP A 258 -12.49 2.17 -0.47
C ASP A 258 -13.41 2.26 0.76
N THR A 259 -12.83 2.51 1.93
CA THR A 259 -13.54 2.54 3.20
C THR A 259 -13.97 3.95 3.60
N GLY A 260 -14.32 4.78 2.62
CA GLY A 260 -14.62 6.21 2.78
C GLY A 260 -15.90 6.54 3.52
N THR A 261 -16.88 5.62 3.59
CA THR A 261 -18.18 5.78 4.23
C THR A 261 -18.50 4.60 5.13
N PHE A 262 -19.55 4.71 5.97
CA PHE A 262 -20.01 3.61 6.84
C PHE A 262 -20.45 2.38 6.05
N ASP A 263 -21.17 2.59 4.93
CA ASP A 263 -21.62 1.49 4.08
C ASP A 263 -20.41 0.79 3.45
N GLN A 264 -19.45 1.54 2.88
CA GLN A 264 -18.23 0.99 2.31
C GLN A 264 -17.37 0.24 3.34
N MET A 265 -17.32 0.71 4.59
CA MET A 265 -16.65 -0.03 5.67
C MET A 265 -17.34 -1.35 6.00
N THR A 266 -18.67 -1.36 6.01
CA THR A 266 -19.47 -2.57 6.23
C THR A 266 -19.25 -3.56 5.09
N ASP A 267 -19.34 -3.10 3.86
CA ASP A 267 -19.09 -3.92 2.66
C ASP A 267 -17.68 -4.52 2.67
N ALA A 268 -16.67 -3.71 3.04
CA ALA A 268 -15.30 -4.18 3.16
C ALA A 268 -15.15 -5.25 4.25
N ALA A 269 -15.76 -5.06 5.41
CA ALA A 269 -15.73 -6.04 6.51
C ALA A 269 -16.43 -7.34 6.13
N ASP A 270 -17.58 -7.27 5.46
CA ASP A 270 -18.31 -8.45 4.97
C ASP A 270 -17.54 -9.20 3.87
N TYR A 271 -16.90 -8.45 2.96
CA TYR A 271 -16.04 -9.06 1.95
C TYR A 271 -14.87 -9.82 2.58
N VAL A 272 -14.11 -9.18 3.48
CA VAL A 272 -12.98 -9.81 4.16
C VAL A 272 -13.44 -11.04 4.94
N ARG A 273 -14.51 -10.94 5.71
CA ARG A 273 -15.09 -12.06 6.44
C ARG A 273 -15.45 -13.26 5.55
N THR A 274 -15.82 -13.00 4.30
CA THR A 274 -16.19 -14.05 3.35
C THR A 274 -14.96 -14.71 2.73
N MET A 275 -13.85 -13.97 2.61
CA MET A 275 -12.62 -14.43 1.97
C MET A 275 -11.64 -15.12 2.92
N GLU A 276 -11.71 -14.83 4.23
CA GLU A 276 -10.92 -15.45 5.30
C GLU A 276 -11.72 -16.55 6.04
#